data_2bacfc4eeb8029a226edc02d99f7dc6b
#
_entry.id   2bacfc4eeb8029a226edc02d99f7dc6b
#
_cell.length_a   1.000
_cell.length_b   1.000
_cell.length_c   1.000
_cell.angle_alpha   90.00
_cell.angle_beta   90.00
_cell.angle_gamma   90.00
#
_symmetry.space_group_name_H-M   'P 1'
#
loop_
_entity.id
_entity.type
_entity.pdbx_description
1 polymer ?
#
loop_
_entity_poly.entity_id
_entity_poly.type
_entity_poly.pdbx_seq_one_letter_code
_entity_poly.pdbx_strand_id
1 'polypeptide(L)'
;MTLAHIPELHGLPVYVFPLPGESSRDLPDAESVAWKLVRQENDPEDFDDCWNRFLDTVDPTRVRALVLGAGAYGSELDAGDTCDEVVERLAGAADRLTGLRALYLADLEFEECELSWIVQGDVSPFLAAYPGLEELAVRGSGGGFGGGRGLEFTPLRHESLRVLRFENGGLPAEVVHGLAASDLPALEHLDLWLGTESYGRSTTVADLEPILDGSRLPALRRLGLQNGDNQDEVAAAVAAAPVVARLSALHLGRGTLSDTGAAALLSGQPLVHLQELDLHHHYLSDAMAERIRQALEPYGVKVDVSGREDADGPDERYVAAGE
;
A
#
# COMPACT_ATOMS: atom_id res chain seq x y z
N MET A 1 5.92 2.03 14.95
CA MET A 1 6.28 3.11 13.95
C MET A 1 4.97 3.74 13.53
N THR A 2 4.79 5.03 13.70
CA THR A 2 3.55 5.74 13.38
C THR A 2 3.42 5.85 11.86
N LEU A 3 2.21 5.66 11.33
CA LEU A 3 1.90 5.98 9.93
C LEU A 3 2.17 7.48 9.71
N ALA A 4 2.77 7.81 8.60
CA ALA A 4 3.04 9.19 8.20
C ALA A 4 2.48 9.46 6.81
N HIS A 5 2.26 10.74 6.51
CA HIS A 5 1.94 11.16 5.16
C HIS A 5 3.06 10.84 4.17
N ILE A 6 2.68 10.50 2.95
CA ILE A 6 3.67 10.26 1.91
C ILE A 6 4.30 11.58 1.44
N PRO A 7 5.64 11.63 1.28
CA PRO A 7 6.31 12.84 0.77
C PRO A 7 6.25 12.97 -0.75
N GLU A 8 6.04 11.87 -1.44
CA GLU A 8 6.01 11.81 -2.91
C GLU A 8 5.07 10.70 -3.43
N LEU A 9 4.57 10.87 -4.65
CA LEU A 9 3.83 9.85 -5.39
C LEU A 9 4.25 9.90 -6.85
N HIS A 10 4.57 8.76 -7.45
CA HIS A 10 4.98 8.65 -8.85
C HIS A 10 6.20 9.53 -9.20
N GLY A 11 7.13 9.65 -8.25
CA GLY A 11 8.33 10.51 -8.40
C GLY A 11 8.04 12.01 -8.34
N LEU A 12 6.83 12.41 -7.97
CA LEU A 12 6.43 13.81 -7.83
C LEU A 12 6.27 14.16 -6.34
N PRO A 13 6.81 15.31 -5.88
CA PRO A 13 6.62 15.76 -4.51
C PRO A 13 5.14 16.06 -4.24
N VAL A 14 4.68 15.69 -3.04
CA VAL A 14 3.30 15.99 -2.63
C VAL A 14 3.13 17.48 -2.36
N TYR A 15 2.06 18.06 -2.91
CA TYR A 15 1.67 19.44 -2.69
C TYR A 15 0.20 19.50 -2.27
N VAL A 16 -0.05 20.01 -1.07
CA VAL A 16 -1.41 20.16 -0.54
C VAL A 16 -2.11 21.30 -1.26
N PHE A 17 -3.27 21.02 -1.84
CA PHE A 17 -4.08 22.02 -2.49
C PHE A 17 -4.61 23.04 -1.47
N PRO A 18 -4.33 24.35 -1.64
CA PRO A 18 -4.56 25.36 -0.61
C PRO A 18 -6.03 25.59 -0.31
N LEU A 19 -6.31 26.13 0.88
CA LEU A 19 -7.64 26.58 1.29
C LEU A 19 -8.13 27.77 0.46
N PRO A 20 -9.47 28.01 0.40
CA PRO A 20 -10.03 29.21 -0.24
C PRO A 20 -9.45 30.49 0.36
N GLY A 21 -8.97 31.37 -0.50
CA GLY A 21 -8.38 32.67 -0.07
C GLY A 21 -6.88 32.60 0.26
N GLU A 22 -6.28 31.41 0.40
CA GLU A 22 -4.84 31.24 0.31
C GLU A 22 -4.39 31.42 -1.15
N SER A 23 -3.23 32.01 -1.36
CA SER A 23 -2.82 32.53 -2.67
C SER A 23 -2.89 31.49 -3.80
N SER A 24 -3.96 31.53 -4.60
CA SER A 24 -4.04 30.80 -5.87
C SER A 24 -3.08 31.33 -6.95
N ARG A 25 -2.31 32.38 -6.65
CA ARG A 25 -1.46 33.06 -7.63
C ARG A 25 -0.15 32.35 -7.93
N ASP A 26 0.27 31.44 -7.05
CA ASP A 26 1.58 30.74 -7.14
C ASP A 26 1.42 29.22 -7.06
N LEU A 27 0.34 28.65 -7.63
CA LEU A 27 0.20 27.20 -7.72
C LEU A 27 1.31 26.61 -8.61
N PRO A 28 1.88 25.45 -8.24
CA PRO A 28 2.83 24.75 -9.09
C PRO A 28 2.17 24.31 -10.41
N ASP A 29 3.00 24.02 -11.40
CA ASP A 29 2.49 23.44 -12.65
C ASP A 29 1.75 22.12 -12.37
N ALA A 30 0.60 21.92 -13.02
CA ALA A 30 -0.31 20.81 -12.76
C ALA A 30 0.36 19.42 -12.82
N GLU A 31 1.39 19.26 -13.66
CA GLU A 31 2.11 17.99 -13.84
C GLU A 31 3.40 17.89 -13.00
N SER A 32 3.77 18.91 -12.23
CA SER A 32 5.04 18.95 -11.50
C SER A 32 4.95 18.42 -10.07
N VAL A 33 3.76 18.18 -9.56
CA VAL A 33 3.50 17.75 -8.19
C VAL A 33 2.42 16.66 -8.14
N ALA A 34 2.44 15.87 -7.07
CA ALA A 34 1.33 15.04 -6.66
C ALA A 34 0.36 15.90 -5.84
N TRP A 35 -0.81 16.17 -6.37
CA TRP A 35 -1.79 17.02 -5.71
C TRP A 35 -2.44 16.27 -4.57
N LYS A 36 -2.33 16.80 -3.35
CA LYS A 36 -3.01 16.26 -2.18
C LYS A 36 -4.22 17.09 -1.83
N LEU A 37 -5.39 16.44 -1.80
CA LEU A 37 -6.65 17.05 -1.38
C LEU A 37 -6.97 16.57 0.03
N VAL A 38 -7.09 17.53 0.95
CA VAL A 38 -7.44 17.28 2.36
C VAL A 38 -8.41 18.36 2.81
N ARG A 39 -9.32 18.02 3.71
CA ARG A 39 -10.19 18.95 4.42
C ARG A 39 -10.40 18.47 5.84
N GLN A 40 -10.52 19.43 6.74
CA GLN A 40 -10.81 19.21 8.15
C GLN A 40 -12.18 19.80 8.49
N GLU A 41 -12.78 19.34 9.58
CA GLU A 41 -14.13 19.72 10.02
C GLU A 41 -14.37 21.23 10.10
N ASN A 42 -13.34 22.01 10.47
CA ASN A 42 -13.43 23.46 10.65
C ASN A 42 -12.94 24.27 9.43
N ASP A 43 -12.68 23.63 8.31
CA ASP A 43 -12.27 24.32 7.10
C ASP A 43 -13.44 25.13 6.49
N PRO A 44 -13.14 26.21 5.76
CA PRO A 44 -14.19 27.10 5.20
C PRO A 44 -14.96 26.48 4.04
N GLU A 45 -14.58 25.33 3.54
CA GLU A 45 -15.26 24.55 2.50
C GLU A 45 -15.24 23.06 2.85
N ASP A 46 -16.25 22.34 2.40
CA ASP A 46 -16.27 20.88 2.49
C ASP A 46 -15.40 20.22 1.38
N PHE A 47 -15.34 18.88 1.38
CA PHE A 47 -14.52 18.18 0.41
C PHE A 47 -15.07 18.30 -1.03
N ASP A 48 -16.37 18.34 -1.23
CA ASP A 48 -16.98 18.48 -2.55
C ASP A 48 -16.70 19.86 -3.17
N ASP A 49 -16.78 20.90 -2.37
CA ASP A 49 -16.43 22.25 -2.78
C ASP A 49 -14.92 22.33 -3.13
N CYS A 50 -14.07 21.73 -2.31
CA CYS A 50 -12.65 21.62 -2.58
C CYS A 50 -12.36 20.87 -3.89
N TRP A 51 -12.97 19.73 -4.09
CA TRP A 51 -12.84 18.92 -5.30
C TRP A 51 -13.21 19.69 -6.56
N ASN A 52 -14.38 20.35 -6.54
CA ASN A 52 -14.85 21.15 -7.65
C ASN A 52 -13.91 22.33 -7.92
N ARG A 53 -13.48 23.04 -6.88
CA ARG A 53 -12.54 24.15 -6.98
C ARG A 53 -11.18 23.69 -7.51
N PHE A 54 -10.68 22.53 -7.10
CA PHE A 54 -9.47 21.93 -7.63
C PHE A 54 -9.57 21.71 -9.13
N LEU A 55 -10.61 21.01 -9.58
CA LEU A 55 -10.83 20.74 -11.00
C LEU A 55 -11.02 22.00 -11.86
N ASP A 56 -11.49 23.10 -11.28
CA ASP A 56 -11.71 24.37 -11.99
C ASP A 56 -10.48 25.31 -11.95
N THR A 57 -9.59 25.11 -10.98
CA THR A 57 -8.40 25.96 -10.78
C THR A 57 -7.15 25.38 -11.41
N VAL A 58 -6.96 24.06 -11.28
CA VAL A 58 -5.82 23.32 -11.83
C VAL A 58 -6.27 22.71 -13.17
N ASP A 59 -5.42 22.77 -14.21
CA ASP A 59 -5.72 22.08 -15.46
C ASP A 59 -5.77 20.55 -15.24
N PRO A 60 -6.94 19.93 -15.17
CA PRO A 60 -7.08 18.54 -14.77
C PRO A 60 -6.50 17.58 -15.82
N THR A 61 -6.41 17.99 -17.08
CA THR A 61 -5.84 17.15 -18.14
C THR A 61 -4.34 16.92 -17.98
N ARG A 62 -3.66 17.80 -17.22
CA ARG A 62 -2.23 17.76 -16.94
C ARG A 62 -1.89 17.16 -15.57
N VAL A 63 -2.87 16.92 -14.70
CA VAL A 63 -2.65 16.27 -13.40
C VAL A 63 -2.14 14.86 -13.62
N ARG A 64 -0.98 14.53 -13.00
CA ARG A 64 -0.33 13.21 -13.12
C ARG A 64 -0.53 12.34 -11.91
N ALA A 65 -0.56 12.95 -10.72
CA ALA A 65 -0.69 12.22 -9.47
C ALA A 65 -1.66 12.93 -8.52
N LEU A 66 -2.50 12.14 -7.86
CA LEU A 66 -3.51 12.62 -6.93
C LEU A 66 -3.43 11.82 -5.64
N VAL A 67 -3.49 12.52 -4.51
CA VAL A 67 -3.48 11.96 -3.17
C VAL A 67 -4.75 12.44 -2.46
N LEU A 68 -5.55 11.52 -1.98
CA LEU A 68 -6.74 11.82 -1.19
C LEU A 68 -6.45 11.55 0.29
N GLY A 69 -6.64 12.56 1.13
CA GLY A 69 -6.45 12.48 2.57
C GLY A 69 -7.76 12.69 3.34
N ALA A 70 -7.66 13.28 4.53
CA ALA A 70 -8.80 13.58 5.39
C ALA A 70 -9.87 14.40 4.67
N GLY A 71 -11.14 14.16 4.99
CA GLY A 71 -12.29 14.81 4.38
C GLY A 71 -12.76 14.17 3.06
N ALA A 72 -11.87 13.51 2.30
CA ALA A 72 -12.28 12.63 1.21
C ALA A 72 -12.96 11.36 1.74
N TYR A 73 -12.45 10.90 2.86
CA TYR A 73 -13.02 9.83 3.68
C TYR A 73 -13.69 10.52 4.86
N GLY A 74 -14.99 10.39 5.04
CA GLY A 74 -15.77 11.16 6.00
C GLY A 74 -15.16 11.21 7.40
N SER A 75 -15.39 12.31 8.09
CA SER A 75 -14.86 12.56 9.44
C SER A 75 -15.59 11.78 10.55
N GLU A 76 -16.65 11.08 10.22
CA GLU A 76 -17.43 10.31 11.18
C GLU A 76 -17.11 8.81 11.04
N LEU A 77 -16.54 8.26 12.09
CA LEU A 77 -16.15 6.86 12.28
C LEU A 77 -17.30 5.85 12.09
N ASP A 78 -18.54 6.31 11.94
CA ASP A 78 -19.74 5.48 11.79
C ASP A 78 -20.22 5.30 10.33
N ALA A 79 -19.59 5.92 9.36
CA ALA A 79 -20.09 5.90 7.99
C ALA A 79 -19.41 4.80 7.17
N GLY A 80 -20.04 3.65 7.12
CA GLY A 80 -19.69 2.59 6.16
C GLY A 80 -19.94 2.92 4.69
N ASP A 81 -20.14 4.21 4.34
CA ASP A 81 -20.58 4.66 3.01
C ASP A 81 -19.50 5.46 2.25
N THR A 82 -18.37 5.73 2.83
CA THR A 82 -17.44 6.75 2.31
C THR A 82 -16.65 6.32 1.08
N CYS A 83 -16.36 5.05 0.90
CA CYS A 83 -15.59 4.60 -0.25
C CYS A 83 -16.38 4.72 -1.55
N ASP A 84 -17.67 4.44 -1.55
CA ASP A 84 -18.52 4.51 -2.75
C ASP A 84 -18.57 5.94 -3.30
N GLU A 85 -18.64 6.96 -2.44
CA GLU A 85 -18.60 8.38 -2.85
C GLU A 85 -17.27 8.76 -3.49
N VAL A 86 -16.16 8.28 -2.93
CA VAL A 86 -14.82 8.50 -3.51
C VAL A 86 -14.71 7.83 -4.88
N VAL A 87 -15.22 6.58 -5.00
CA VAL A 87 -15.27 5.84 -6.27
C VAL A 87 -16.07 6.59 -7.31
N GLU A 88 -17.30 7.02 -6.98
CA GLU A 88 -18.17 7.75 -7.88
C GLU A 88 -17.56 9.08 -8.31
N ARG A 89 -16.98 9.83 -7.39
CA ARG A 89 -16.34 11.14 -7.65
C ARG A 89 -15.14 10.99 -8.60
N LEU A 90 -14.26 10.07 -8.35
CA LEU A 90 -13.08 9.82 -9.20
C LEU A 90 -13.49 9.25 -10.55
N ALA A 91 -14.37 8.26 -10.60
CA ALA A 91 -14.84 7.70 -11.85
C ALA A 91 -15.59 8.75 -12.71
N GLY A 92 -16.40 9.60 -12.07
CA GLY A 92 -17.09 10.71 -12.73
C GLY A 92 -16.16 11.81 -13.28
N ALA A 93 -14.94 11.91 -12.79
CA ALA A 93 -13.94 12.88 -13.25
C ALA A 93 -12.96 12.30 -14.30
N ALA A 94 -13.10 11.04 -14.71
CA ALA A 94 -12.14 10.38 -15.59
C ALA A 94 -11.96 11.09 -16.95
N ASP A 95 -13.03 11.66 -17.49
CA ASP A 95 -12.99 12.44 -18.73
C ASP A 95 -12.25 13.79 -18.58
N ARG A 96 -12.11 14.29 -17.36
CA ARG A 96 -11.36 15.51 -17.04
C ARG A 96 -9.90 15.20 -16.67
N LEU A 97 -9.67 14.18 -15.84
CA LEU A 97 -8.35 13.78 -15.33
C LEU A 97 -7.61 12.82 -16.30
N THR A 98 -7.62 13.12 -17.58
CA THR A 98 -7.07 12.25 -18.64
C THR A 98 -5.56 12.02 -18.54
N GLY A 99 -4.86 12.93 -17.83
CA GLY A 99 -3.44 12.84 -17.56
C GLY A 99 -3.05 11.94 -16.39
N LEU A 100 -4.01 11.51 -15.56
CA LEU A 100 -3.74 10.81 -14.30
C LEU A 100 -2.95 9.50 -14.52
N ARG A 101 -1.90 9.31 -13.73
CA ARG A 101 -1.00 8.14 -13.75
C ARG A 101 -0.86 7.50 -12.39
N ALA A 102 -1.08 8.26 -11.31
CA ALA A 102 -0.93 7.75 -9.96
C ALA A 102 -2.06 8.24 -9.05
N LEU A 103 -2.52 7.34 -8.20
CA LEU A 103 -3.55 7.61 -7.21
C LEU A 103 -3.16 7.00 -5.88
N TYR A 104 -3.24 7.80 -4.82
CA TYR A 104 -3.10 7.32 -3.44
C TYR A 104 -4.39 7.64 -2.69
N LEU A 105 -5.02 6.60 -2.14
CA LEU A 105 -6.28 6.69 -1.42
C LEU A 105 -6.03 6.59 0.09
N ALA A 106 -6.61 7.52 0.84
CA ALA A 106 -6.56 7.61 2.29
C ALA A 106 -5.12 7.81 2.84
N ASP A 107 -4.42 8.84 2.35
CA ASP A 107 -3.16 9.27 2.97
C ASP A 107 -3.43 9.98 4.29
N LEU A 108 -3.70 9.17 5.32
CA LEU A 108 -3.99 9.56 6.70
C LEU A 108 -2.86 9.08 7.61
N GLU A 109 -2.49 9.91 8.58
CA GLU A 109 -1.62 9.49 9.66
C GLU A 109 -2.42 9.02 10.88
N PHE A 110 -1.75 8.39 11.85
CA PHE A 110 -2.40 7.77 13.00
C PHE A 110 -3.28 8.75 13.80
N GLU A 111 -2.82 10.00 13.97
CA GLU A 111 -3.53 11.03 14.70
C GLU A 111 -4.80 11.52 13.97
N GLU A 112 -4.90 11.32 12.67
CA GLU A 112 -6.08 11.65 11.87
C GLU A 112 -7.09 10.50 11.86
N CYS A 113 -6.59 9.26 11.67
CA CYS A 113 -7.42 8.06 11.70
C CYS A 113 -6.53 6.81 11.84
N GLU A 114 -6.86 5.94 12.78
CA GLU A 114 -6.20 4.65 12.92
C GLU A 114 -6.41 3.79 11.65
N LEU A 115 -5.39 3.04 11.25
CA LEU A 115 -5.40 2.26 10.00
C LEU A 115 -6.61 1.31 9.90
N SER A 116 -6.97 0.67 11.02
CA SER A 116 -8.07 -0.29 11.09
C SER A 116 -9.46 0.35 10.99
N TRP A 117 -9.54 1.66 11.17
CA TRP A 117 -10.79 2.43 11.09
C TRP A 117 -11.01 3.07 9.72
N ILE A 118 -9.99 3.09 8.86
CA ILE A 118 -10.13 3.59 7.49
C ILE A 118 -10.89 2.55 6.68
N VAL A 119 -12.16 2.83 6.37
CA VAL A 119 -13.04 1.93 5.61
C VAL A 119 -12.79 2.12 4.13
N GLN A 120 -12.48 1.02 3.46
CA GLN A 120 -12.37 0.95 1.99
C GLN A 120 -13.52 0.10 1.42
N GLY A 121 -13.66 0.08 0.10
CA GLY A 121 -14.60 -0.75 -0.63
C GLY A 121 -13.94 -1.39 -1.85
N ASP A 122 -14.71 -1.63 -2.93
CA ASP A 122 -14.14 -2.12 -4.18
C ASP A 122 -13.36 -1.01 -4.90
N VAL A 123 -12.05 -1.18 -5.00
CA VAL A 123 -11.16 -0.22 -5.68
C VAL A 123 -10.97 -0.51 -7.18
N SER A 124 -11.53 -1.59 -7.68
CA SER A 124 -11.42 -2.00 -9.11
C SER A 124 -12.05 -0.99 -10.07
N PRO A 125 -13.14 -0.26 -9.73
CA PRO A 125 -13.70 0.75 -10.61
C PRO A 125 -12.74 1.89 -10.95
N PHE A 126 -11.79 2.22 -10.07
CA PHE A 126 -10.76 3.23 -10.40
C PHE A 126 -9.89 2.78 -11.56
N LEU A 127 -9.43 1.52 -11.54
CA LEU A 127 -8.62 0.96 -12.61
C LEU A 127 -9.40 0.89 -13.93
N ALA A 128 -10.68 0.57 -13.87
CA ALA A 128 -11.55 0.56 -15.05
C ALA A 128 -11.74 1.97 -15.63
N ALA A 129 -11.88 2.99 -14.78
CA ALA A 129 -12.08 4.38 -15.19
C ALA A 129 -10.79 5.03 -15.74
N TYR A 130 -9.63 4.59 -15.28
CA TYR A 130 -8.32 5.16 -15.64
C TYR A 130 -7.40 4.13 -16.30
N PRO A 131 -7.63 3.73 -17.55
CA PRO A 131 -6.84 2.68 -18.23
C PRO A 131 -5.36 3.05 -18.41
N GLY A 132 -4.99 4.32 -18.23
CA GLY A 132 -3.62 4.80 -18.24
C GLY A 132 -2.97 4.92 -16.86
N LEU A 133 -3.63 4.48 -15.78
CA LEU A 133 -3.08 4.53 -14.44
C LEU A 133 -1.88 3.58 -14.31
N GLU A 134 -0.78 4.07 -13.74
CA GLU A 134 0.46 3.31 -13.59
C GLU A 134 0.73 2.94 -12.13
N GLU A 135 0.20 3.71 -11.18
CA GLU A 135 0.39 3.47 -9.75
C GLU A 135 -0.94 3.64 -8.99
N LEU A 136 -1.29 2.64 -8.17
CA LEU A 136 -2.39 2.70 -7.21
C LEU A 136 -1.89 2.28 -5.84
N ALA A 137 -2.11 3.14 -4.84
CA ALA A 137 -1.90 2.82 -3.44
C ALA A 137 -3.18 3.09 -2.65
N VAL A 138 -3.50 2.17 -1.76
CA VAL A 138 -4.72 2.22 -0.94
C VAL A 138 -4.35 1.93 0.51
N ARG A 139 -4.66 2.86 1.40
CA ARG A 139 -4.49 2.67 2.84
C ARG A 139 -5.84 2.42 3.49
N GLY A 140 -5.90 1.47 4.42
CA GLY A 140 -7.11 1.07 5.13
C GLY A 140 -7.65 -0.28 4.70
N SER A 141 -8.45 -0.88 5.56
CA SER A 141 -9.00 -2.21 5.35
C SER A 141 -10.52 -2.19 5.26
N GLY A 142 -11.13 -1.66 6.28
CA GLY A 142 -12.57 -1.74 6.45
C GLY A 142 -13.09 -3.15 6.76
N GLY A 143 -14.25 -3.20 7.35
CA GLY A 143 -14.92 -4.46 7.69
C GLY A 143 -14.68 -4.98 9.12
N GLY A 144 -13.83 -4.30 9.92
CA GLY A 144 -13.58 -4.71 11.30
C GLY A 144 -14.80 -4.50 12.22
N PHE A 145 -14.86 -3.38 12.91
CA PHE A 145 -15.85 -3.16 13.97
C PHE A 145 -17.25 -2.71 13.50
N GLY A 146 -17.39 -2.17 12.28
CA GLY A 146 -18.66 -1.59 11.78
C GLY A 146 -19.54 -2.51 10.91
N GLY A 147 -19.08 -3.73 10.56
CA GLY A 147 -19.85 -4.68 9.74
C GLY A 147 -20.14 -4.21 8.32
N GLY A 148 -19.46 -3.16 7.83
CA GLY A 148 -19.53 -2.68 6.47
C GLY A 148 -18.76 -3.57 5.48
N ARG A 149 -18.86 -3.28 4.18
CA ARG A 149 -17.99 -3.88 3.18
C ARG A 149 -16.57 -3.42 3.45
N GLY A 150 -15.62 -4.35 3.42
CA GLY A 150 -14.21 -4.04 3.52
C GLY A 150 -13.58 -3.77 2.17
N LEU A 151 -12.24 -3.67 2.16
CA LEU A 151 -11.47 -3.59 0.93
C LEU A 151 -11.79 -4.78 0.02
N GLU A 152 -12.19 -4.49 -1.19
CA GLU A 152 -12.47 -5.48 -2.25
C GLU A 152 -11.59 -5.18 -3.48
N PHE A 153 -11.27 -6.22 -4.21
CA PHE A 153 -10.56 -6.14 -5.48
C PHE A 153 -11.18 -7.12 -6.47
N THR A 154 -12.09 -6.63 -7.31
CA THR A 154 -12.74 -7.43 -8.33
C THR A 154 -11.75 -7.75 -9.46
N PRO A 155 -11.64 -9.02 -9.93
CA PRO A 155 -10.75 -9.40 -11.02
C PRO A 155 -10.96 -8.56 -12.26
N LEU A 156 -9.85 -8.06 -12.81
CA LEU A 156 -9.88 -7.21 -14.01
C LEU A 156 -8.62 -7.40 -14.87
N ARG A 157 -8.64 -6.80 -16.07
CA ARG A 157 -7.45 -6.64 -16.90
C ARG A 157 -7.04 -5.17 -16.94
N HIS A 158 -5.74 -4.90 -16.69
CA HIS A 158 -5.19 -3.54 -16.75
C HIS A 158 -3.77 -3.55 -17.31
N GLU A 159 -3.58 -2.92 -18.47
CA GLU A 159 -2.34 -3.00 -19.24
C GLU A 159 -1.24 -2.08 -18.73
N SER A 160 -1.57 -1.01 -17.99
CA SER A 160 -0.64 0.06 -17.65
C SER A 160 -0.19 0.02 -16.18
N LEU A 161 -0.91 -0.70 -15.29
CA LEU A 161 -0.62 -0.70 -13.86
C LEU A 161 0.73 -1.36 -13.58
N ARG A 162 1.66 -0.59 -13.01
CA ARG A 162 3.04 -0.99 -12.70
C ARG A 162 3.28 -1.14 -11.19
N VAL A 163 2.58 -0.35 -10.38
CA VAL A 163 2.71 -0.35 -8.92
C VAL A 163 1.33 -0.50 -8.30
N LEU A 164 1.18 -1.49 -7.43
CA LEU A 164 -0.02 -1.70 -6.62
C LEU A 164 0.38 -1.91 -5.17
N ARG A 165 -0.18 -1.09 -4.27
CA ARG A 165 0.07 -1.18 -2.83
C ARG A 165 -1.25 -1.21 -2.06
N PHE A 166 -1.35 -2.15 -1.11
CA PHE A 166 -2.41 -2.21 -0.12
C PHE A 166 -1.79 -2.11 1.28
N GLU A 167 -1.91 -0.95 1.91
CA GLU A 167 -1.45 -0.68 3.27
C GLU A 167 -2.61 -0.95 4.24
N ASN A 168 -2.57 -2.12 4.91
CA ASN A 168 -3.74 -2.69 5.55
C ASN A 168 -3.42 -3.20 6.96
N GLY A 169 -4.33 -3.02 7.90
CA GLY A 169 -4.25 -3.59 9.25
C GLY A 169 -4.68 -5.05 9.32
N GLY A 170 -5.47 -5.52 8.32
CA GLY A 170 -5.94 -6.90 8.20
C GLY A 170 -6.44 -7.19 6.79
N LEU A 171 -5.59 -7.74 5.92
CA LEU A 171 -5.89 -7.97 4.50
C LEU A 171 -6.86 -9.14 4.30
N PRO A 172 -8.04 -8.91 3.68
CA PRO A 172 -8.95 -9.98 3.33
C PRO A 172 -8.38 -10.90 2.23
N ALA A 173 -8.61 -12.21 2.35
CA ALA A 173 -8.18 -13.19 1.34
C ALA A 173 -8.80 -12.93 -0.03
N GLU A 174 -10.02 -12.41 -0.07
CA GLU A 174 -10.74 -12.07 -1.29
C GLU A 174 -10.00 -11.05 -2.14
N VAL A 175 -9.27 -10.09 -1.53
CA VAL A 175 -8.42 -9.13 -2.23
C VAL A 175 -7.29 -9.84 -2.95
N VAL A 176 -6.62 -10.78 -2.27
CA VAL A 176 -5.53 -11.57 -2.85
C VAL A 176 -6.05 -12.48 -3.96
N HIS A 177 -7.22 -13.11 -3.78
CA HIS A 177 -7.87 -13.92 -4.81
C HIS A 177 -8.23 -13.09 -6.05
N GLY A 178 -8.80 -11.89 -5.86
CA GLY A 178 -9.12 -10.96 -6.93
C GLY A 178 -7.88 -10.54 -7.72
N LEU A 179 -6.80 -10.20 -7.00
CA LEU A 179 -5.51 -9.87 -7.59
C LEU A 179 -4.93 -11.05 -8.39
N ALA A 180 -4.92 -12.24 -7.81
CA ALA A 180 -4.41 -13.46 -8.46
C ALA A 180 -5.24 -13.87 -9.69
N ALA A 181 -6.53 -13.56 -9.72
CA ALA A 181 -7.41 -13.79 -10.86
C ALA A 181 -7.32 -12.70 -11.95
N SER A 182 -6.69 -11.57 -11.67
CA SER A 182 -6.55 -10.45 -12.59
C SER A 182 -5.45 -10.67 -13.64
N ASP A 183 -5.52 -9.93 -14.74
CA ASP A 183 -4.50 -9.88 -15.79
C ASP A 183 -3.79 -8.51 -15.74
N LEU A 184 -2.63 -8.47 -15.09
CA LEU A 184 -1.82 -7.27 -14.85
C LEU A 184 -0.41 -7.44 -15.45
N PRO A 185 -0.29 -7.46 -16.78
CA PRO A 185 0.96 -7.83 -17.45
C PRO A 185 2.12 -6.86 -17.19
N ALA A 186 1.82 -5.61 -16.86
CA ALA A 186 2.83 -4.57 -16.59
C ALA A 186 3.19 -4.42 -15.11
N LEU A 187 2.58 -5.18 -14.19
CA LEU A 187 2.79 -4.99 -12.76
C LEU A 187 4.22 -5.38 -12.34
N GLU A 188 5.01 -4.38 -11.98
CA GLU A 188 6.41 -4.50 -11.59
C GLU A 188 6.61 -4.52 -10.07
N HIS A 189 5.73 -3.83 -9.33
CA HIS A 189 5.81 -3.69 -7.89
C HIS A 189 4.46 -4.02 -7.25
N LEU A 190 4.44 -5.03 -6.41
CA LEU A 190 3.31 -5.40 -5.57
C LEU A 190 3.73 -5.29 -4.10
N ASP A 191 2.97 -4.55 -3.30
CA ASP A 191 3.19 -4.42 -1.85
C ASP A 191 1.88 -4.66 -1.10
N LEU A 192 1.85 -5.71 -0.28
CA LEU A 192 0.71 -6.12 0.51
C LEU A 192 1.08 -6.08 1.99
N TRP A 193 0.40 -5.25 2.76
CA TRP A 193 0.45 -5.32 4.21
C TRP A 193 -0.62 -6.28 4.68
N LEU A 194 -0.19 -7.40 5.25
CA LEU A 194 -1.08 -8.51 5.59
C LEU A 194 -1.93 -8.21 6.83
N GLY A 195 -1.33 -7.52 7.81
CA GLY A 195 -1.98 -7.18 9.06
C GLY A 195 -2.18 -8.37 9.99
N THR A 196 -3.18 -8.28 10.86
CA THR A 196 -3.46 -9.28 11.90
C THR A 196 -4.89 -9.80 11.81
N GLU A 197 -5.13 -11.00 12.37
CA GLU A 197 -6.49 -11.56 12.45
C GLU A 197 -7.43 -10.68 13.28
N SER A 198 -6.91 -10.00 14.30
CA SER A 198 -7.69 -9.08 15.15
C SER A 198 -8.27 -7.91 14.37
N TYR A 199 -7.63 -7.51 13.28
CA TYR A 199 -8.08 -6.42 12.39
C TYR A 199 -8.63 -6.94 11.06
N GLY A 200 -9.04 -8.22 11.00
CA GLY A 200 -9.79 -8.78 9.87
C GLY A 200 -8.93 -9.48 8.82
N ARG A 201 -7.64 -9.77 9.08
CA ARG A 201 -6.85 -10.60 8.18
C ARG A 201 -7.46 -11.99 8.06
N SER A 202 -7.86 -12.34 6.87
CA SER A 202 -8.22 -13.72 6.50
C SER A 202 -7.24 -14.32 5.50
N THR A 203 -6.30 -13.52 4.98
CA THR A 203 -5.23 -13.98 4.08
C THR A 203 -4.29 -14.95 4.78
N THR A 204 -4.12 -16.12 4.20
CA THR A 204 -3.18 -17.16 4.62
C THR A 204 -2.02 -17.28 3.61
N VAL A 205 -0.98 -18.02 3.97
CA VAL A 205 0.12 -18.32 3.04
C VAL A 205 -0.38 -19.07 1.79
N ALA A 206 -1.41 -19.91 1.92
CA ALA A 206 -1.97 -20.65 0.78
C ALA A 206 -2.63 -19.71 -0.25
N ASP A 207 -3.22 -18.60 0.19
CA ASP A 207 -3.84 -17.61 -0.70
C ASP A 207 -2.78 -16.85 -1.51
N LEU A 208 -1.55 -16.75 -1.00
CA LEU A 208 -0.42 -16.11 -1.68
C LEU A 208 0.23 -17.00 -2.76
N GLU A 209 -0.04 -18.31 -2.78
CA GLU A 209 0.61 -19.27 -3.68
C GLU A 209 0.53 -18.85 -5.16
N PRO A 210 -0.60 -18.36 -5.73
CA PRO A 210 -0.66 -17.94 -7.14
C PRO A 210 0.24 -16.74 -7.48
N ILE A 211 0.61 -15.92 -6.48
CA ILE A 211 1.57 -14.83 -6.64
C ILE A 211 3.00 -15.37 -6.52
N LEU A 212 3.23 -16.25 -5.55
CA LEU A 212 4.52 -16.83 -5.23
C LEU A 212 5.03 -17.81 -6.30
N ASP A 213 4.13 -18.51 -7.01
CA ASP A 213 4.51 -19.37 -8.14
C ASP A 213 5.08 -18.58 -9.32
N GLY A 214 4.79 -17.29 -9.38
CA GLY A 214 5.33 -16.36 -10.36
C GLY A 214 4.69 -16.42 -11.74
N SER A 215 3.63 -17.21 -11.97
CA SER A 215 3.00 -17.35 -13.28
C SER A 215 2.06 -16.18 -13.62
N ARG A 216 1.44 -15.58 -12.60
CA ARG A 216 0.36 -14.59 -12.78
C ARG A 216 0.83 -13.16 -13.04
N LEU A 217 2.00 -12.77 -12.53
CA LEU A 217 2.53 -11.42 -12.59
C LEU A 217 3.91 -11.42 -13.30
N PRO A 218 3.96 -11.55 -14.63
CA PRO A 218 5.22 -11.82 -15.35
C PRO A 218 6.25 -10.69 -15.27
N ALA A 219 5.81 -9.45 -15.10
CA ALA A 219 6.70 -8.29 -14.98
C ALA A 219 7.20 -8.03 -13.56
N LEU A 220 6.71 -8.77 -12.55
CA LEU A 220 7.01 -8.49 -11.14
C LEU A 220 8.52 -8.52 -10.86
N ARG A 221 9.01 -7.45 -10.21
CA ARG A 221 10.41 -7.24 -9.82
C ARG A 221 10.57 -6.86 -8.36
N ARG A 222 9.53 -6.29 -7.75
CA ARG A 222 9.52 -5.90 -6.35
C ARG A 222 8.30 -6.51 -5.68
N LEU A 223 8.53 -7.25 -4.60
CA LEU A 223 7.47 -7.90 -3.84
C LEU A 223 7.60 -7.52 -2.36
N GLY A 224 6.56 -6.91 -1.82
CA GLY A 224 6.37 -6.69 -0.39
C GLY A 224 5.24 -7.58 0.12
N LEU A 225 5.54 -8.39 1.15
CA LEU A 225 4.57 -9.13 1.95
C LEU A 225 4.88 -8.81 3.40
N GLN A 226 4.35 -7.68 3.86
CA GLN A 226 4.80 -6.98 5.05
C GLN A 226 3.70 -6.93 6.12
N ASN A 227 4.08 -6.46 7.31
CA ASN A 227 3.14 -6.13 8.39
C ASN A 227 2.27 -7.31 8.86
N GLY A 228 2.75 -8.55 8.71
CA GLY A 228 1.99 -9.74 9.10
C GLY A 228 2.33 -10.22 10.51
N ASP A 229 1.32 -10.67 11.27
CA ASP A 229 1.52 -11.40 12.53
C ASP A 229 1.99 -12.85 12.32
N ASN A 230 1.88 -13.37 11.09
CA ASN A 230 2.38 -14.67 10.64
C ASN A 230 3.64 -14.56 9.78
N GLN A 231 4.50 -13.56 10.01
CA GLN A 231 5.62 -13.22 9.14
C GLN A 231 6.66 -14.35 8.99
N ASP A 232 6.83 -15.20 10.01
CA ASP A 232 7.72 -16.35 9.92
C ASP A 232 7.22 -17.39 8.89
N GLU A 233 5.90 -17.62 8.82
CA GLU A 233 5.29 -18.52 7.83
C GLU A 233 5.40 -17.94 6.41
N VAL A 234 5.18 -16.63 6.27
CA VAL A 234 5.34 -15.91 5.00
C VAL A 234 6.79 -16.01 4.51
N ALA A 235 7.76 -15.76 5.39
CA ALA A 235 9.18 -15.87 5.07
C ALA A 235 9.57 -17.30 4.62
N ALA A 236 9.03 -18.33 5.28
CA ALA A 236 9.26 -19.72 4.91
C ALA A 236 8.67 -20.05 3.52
N ALA A 237 7.48 -19.56 3.20
CA ALA A 237 6.88 -19.74 1.88
C ALA A 237 7.68 -19.04 0.78
N VAL A 238 8.08 -17.78 1.02
CA VAL A 238 8.92 -16.98 0.12
C VAL A 238 10.26 -17.66 -0.14
N ALA A 239 10.85 -18.30 0.87
CA ALA A 239 12.14 -19.01 0.74
C ALA A 239 12.13 -20.08 -0.37
N ALA A 240 10.98 -20.67 -0.68
CA ALA A 240 10.81 -21.70 -1.71
C ALA A 240 10.11 -21.17 -2.98
N ALA A 241 9.67 -19.91 -3.00
CA ALA A 241 8.80 -19.37 -4.03
C ALA A 241 9.51 -19.10 -5.36
N PRO A 242 9.05 -19.65 -6.50
CA PRO A 242 9.69 -19.44 -7.81
C PRO A 242 9.79 -17.97 -8.24
N VAL A 243 8.86 -17.11 -7.80
CA VAL A 243 8.86 -15.68 -8.13
C VAL A 243 10.14 -14.98 -7.70
N VAL A 244 10.73 -15.38 -6.56
CA VAL A 244 11.91 -14.73 -5.97
C VAL A 244 13.10 -14.72 -6.91
N ALA A 245 13.30 -15.74 -7.74
CA ALA A 245 14.42 -15.84 -8.66
C ALA A 245 14.49 -14.65 -9.68
N ARG A 246 13.40 -13.91 -9.88
CA ARG A 246 13.35 -12.76 -10.82
C ARG A 246 13.19 -11.41 -10.14
N LEU A 247 13.01 -11.41 -8.80
CA LEU A 247 12.86 -10.15 -8.05
C LEU A 247 14.19 -9.40 -8.00
N SER A 248 14.11 -8.08 -7.96
CA SER A 248 15.21 -7.18 -7.62
C SER A 248 15.10 -6.68 -6.18
N ALA A 249 13.89 -6.66 -5.61
CA ALA A 249 13.66 -6.25 -4.22
C ALA A 249 12.63 -7.17 -3.56
N LEU A 250 12.87 -7.48 -2.29
CA LEU A 250 12.00 -8.28 -1.43
C LEU A 250 11.84 -7.56 -0.08
N HIS A 251 10.60 -7.29 0.31
CA HIS A 251 10.28 -6.61 1.56
C HIS A 251 9.40 -7.52 2.42
N LEU A 252 9.90 -7.89 3.61
CA LEU A 252 9.23 -8.74 4.60
C LEU A 252 9.23 -8.10 5.99
N GLY A 253 9.42 -6.79 6.03
CA GLY A 253 9.47 -5.99 7.25
C GLY A 253 8.10 -5.68 7.84
N ARG A 254 8.08 -4.81 8.85
CA ARG A 254 6.87 -4.31 9.55
C ARG A 254 6.09 -5.37 10.34
N GLY A 255 6.47 -6.64 10.27
CA GLY A 255 5.75 -7.76 10.86
C GLY A 255 6.49 -8.38 12.03
N THR A 256 6.04 -9.57 12.41
CA THR A 256 6.55 -10.32 13.56
C THR A 256 7.71 -11.26 13.22
N LEU A 257 8.49 -10.95 12.17
CA LEU A 257 9.60 -11.78 11.70
C LEU A 257 10.61 -12.06 12.79
N SER A 258 10.89 -13.34 13.04
CA SER A 258 11.86 -13.80 14.03
C SER A 258 13.03 -14.56 13.38
N ASP A 259 13.95 -15.04 14.23
CA ASP A 259 15.05 -15.90 13.82
C ASP A 259 14.56 -17.16 13.08
N THR A 260 13.36 -17.64 13.37
CA THR A 260 12.75 -18.81 12.71
C THR A 260 12.49 -18.54 11.22
N GLY A 261 11.77 -17.48 10.90
CA GLY A 261 11.48 -17.11 9.51
C GLY A 261 12.73 -16.69 8.76
N ALA A 262 13.62 -15.94 9.41
CA ALA A 262 14.89 -15.53 8.82
C ALA A 262 15.81 -16.73 8.51
N ALA A 263 15.85 -17.75 9.38
CA ALA A 263 16.60 -18.98 9.13
C ALA A 263 16.03 -19.77 7.94
N ALA A 264 14.69 -19.82 7.82
CA ALA A 264 14.03 -20.44 6.68
C ALA A 264 14.39 -19.71 5.38
N LEU A 265 14.34 -18.36 5.38
CA LEU A 265 14.68 -17.52 4.23
C LEU A 265 16.13 -17.74 3.78
N LEU A 266 17.11 -17.76 4.71
CA LEU A 266 18.52 -18.01 4.40
C LEU A 266 18.81 -19.45 3.96
N SER A 267 17.96 -20.41 4.32
CA SER A 267 18.10 -21.82 3.97
C SER A 267 17.43 -22.18 2.64
N GLY A 268 16.65 -21.27 2.10
CA GLY A 268 15.91 -21.43 0.86
C GLY A 268 16.77 -21.16 -0.38
N GLN A 269 16.13 -20.60 -1.40
CA GLN A 269 16.83 -20.24 -2.62
C GLN A 269 17.82 -19.08 -2.42
N PRO A 270 18.86 -18.95 -3.27
CA PRO A 270 19.82 -17.84 -3.18
C PRO A 270 19.14 -16.47 -3.33
N LEU A 271 19.49 -15.52 -2.46
CA LEU A 271 19.00 -14.14 -2.48
C LEU A 271 20.06 -13.13 -2.95
N VAL A 272 21.26 -13.60 -3.29
CA VAL A 272 22.41 -12.76 -3.66
C VAL A 272 22.23 -11.96 -4.95
N HIS A 273 21.18 -12.24 -5.73
CA HIS A 273 20.81 -11.53 -6.95
C HIS A 273 19.93 -10.32 -6.66
N LEU A 274 19.38 -10.21 -5.45
CA LEU A 274 18.57 -9.05 -5.05
C LEU A 274 19.43 -7.79 -5.01
N GLN A 275 18.84 -6.66 -5.30
CA GLN A 275 19.40 -5.35 -5.04
C GLN A 275 19.06 -4.87 -3.62
N GLU A 276 17.89 -5.29 -3.11
CA GLU A 276 17.38 -4.86 -1.82
C GLU A 276 16.64 -5.99 -1.11
N LEU A 277 16.95 -6.18 0.18
CA LEU A 277 16.17 -6.99 1.13
C LEU A 277 15.82 -6.10 2.31
N ASP A 278 14.52 -5.85 2.50
CA ASP A 278 14.00 -5.05 3.60
C ASP A 278 13.28 -5.93 4.62
N LEU A 279 13.80 -5.94 5.83
CA LEU A 279 13.28 -6.65 6.99
C LEU A 279 13.09 -5.69 8.17
N HIS A 280 12.97 -4.38 7.94
CA HIS A 280 12.86 -3.39 9.03
C HIS A 280 11.62 -3.64 9.91
N HIS A 281 11.69 -3.28 11.16
CA HIS A 281 10.76 -3.63 12.23
C HIS A 281 10.58 -5.16 12.33
N HIS A 282 11.36 -5.76 13.17
CA HIS A 282 11.50 -7.22 13.27
C HIS A 282 11.88 -7.64 14.69
N TYR A 283 11.79 -8.93 14.98
CA TYR A 283 12.17 -9.58 16.25
C TYR A 283 13.39 -10.50 16.10
N LEU A 284 14.31 -10.13 15.21
CA LEU A 284 15.55 -10.88 15.01
C LEU A 284 16.53 -10.65 16.17
N SER A 285 17.25 -11.69 16.54
CA SER A 285 18.44 -11.52 17.38
C SER A 285 19.55 -10.76 16.63
N ASP A 286 20.43 -10.08 17.37
CA ASP A 286 21.60 -9.41 16.76
C ASP A 286 22.46 -10.39 15.96
N ALA A 287 22.56 -11.65 16.45
CA ALA A 287 23.32 -12.70 15.76
C ALA A 287 22.68 -13.07 14.41
N MET A 288 21.35 -13.12 14.32
CA MET A 288 20.65 -13.42 13.08
C MET A 288 20.72 -12.23 12.11
N ALA A 289 20.51 -11.01 12.59
CA ALA A 289 20.65 -9.80 11.79
C ALA A 289 22.04 -9.70 11.16
N GLU A 290 23.09 -9.95 11.96
CA GLU A 290 24.48 -9.95 11.47
C GLU A 290 24.72 -11.11 10.47
N ARG A 291 24.15 -12.29 10.70
CA ARG A 291 24.25 -13.42 9.77
C ARG A 291 23.63 -13.10 8.42
N ILE A 292 22.49 -12.40 8.38
CA ILE A 292 21.85 -11.97 7.13
C ILE A 292 22.75 -10.98 6.38
N ARG A 293 23.28 -9.95 7.06
CA ARG A 293 24.22 -9.01 6.45
C ARG A 293 25.44 -9.72 5.86
N GLN A 294 26.08 -10.58 6.63
CA GLN A 294 27.25 -11.33 6.16
C GLN A 294 26.97 -12.24 4.97
N ALA A 295 25.75 -12.75 4.86
CA ALA A 295 25.35 -13.61 3.76
C ALA A 295 25.06 -12.84 2.45
N LEU A 296 24.64 -11.57 2.52
CA LEU A 296 24.08 -10.86 1.37
C LEU A 296 24.83 -9.58 0.98
N GLU A 297 25.28 -8.76 1.94
CA GLU A 297 25.98 -7.49 1.65
C GLU A 297 27.28 -7.66 0.84
N PRO A 298 28.10 -8.71 1.01
CA PRO A 298 29.27 -8.92 0.17
C PRO A 298 28.98 -9.09 -1.32
N TYR A 299 27.72 -9.42 -1.66
CA TYR A 299 27.25 -9.54 -3.05
C TYR A 299 26.58 -8.26 -3.57
N GLY A 300 26.56 -7.20 -2.75
CA GLY A 300 26.01 -5.91 -3.13
C GLY A 300 24.49 -5.77 -2.83
N VAL A 301 23.89 -6.69 -2.10
CA VAL A 301 22.49 -6.55 -1.65
C VAL A 301 22.41 -5.51 -0.56
N LYS A 302 21.57 -4.49 -0.74
CA LYS A 302 21.23 -3.56 0.33
C LYS A 302 20.31 -4.26 1.33
N VAL A 303 20.78 -4.47 2.56
CA VAL A 303 20.02 -5.15 3.62
C VAL A 303 19.57 -4.11 4.64
N ASP A 304 18.25 -4.01 4.86
CA ASP A 304 17.69 -3.23 5.96
C ASP A 304 17.17 -4.20 7.05
N VAL A 305 17.81 -4.17 8.19
CA VAL A 305 17.42 -4.85 9.44
C VAL A 305 17.40 -3.83 10.57
N SER A 306 16.85 -2.66 10.32
CA SER A 306 16.63 -1.61 11.32
C SER A 306 15.32 -1.84 12.08
N GLY A 307 15.12 -1.09 13.17
CA GLY A 307 13.88 -1.15 13.92
C GLY A 307 13.64 -2.50 14.60
N ARG A 308 14.69 -3.06 15.22
CA ARG A 308 14.53 -4.26 16.03
C ARG A 308 13.60 -3.96 17.22
N GLU A 309 12.65 -4.86 17.43
CA GLU A 309 11.74 -4.88 18.56
C GLU A 309 12.09 -6.04 19.48
N ASP A 310 11.78 -5.89 20.79
CA ASP A 310 11.94 -6.93 21.80
C ASP A 310 10.57 -7.46 22.24
N ALA A 311 10.48 -8.76 22.47
CA ALA A 311 9.29 -9.40 23.03
C ALA A 311 9.73 -10.53 23.97
N ASP A 312 9.03 -10.67 25.12
CA ASP A 312 9.31 -11.74 26.08
C ASP A 312 8.83 -13.13 25.58
N GLY A 313 7.97 -13.15 24.54
CA GLY A 313 7.47 -14.36 23.90
C GLY A 313 6.89 -14.11 22.50
N PRO A 314 6.60 -15.17 21.73
CA PRO A 314 6.02 -15.04 20.39
C PRO A 314 4.65 -14.36 20.39
N ASP A 315 3.84 -14.56 21.43
CA ASP A 315 2.50 -13.99 21.57
C ASP A 315 2.51 -12.48 21.95
N GLU A 316 3.70 -11.93 22.23
CA GLU A 316 3.90 -10.52 22.58
C GLU A 316 4.52 -9.71 21.42
N ARG A 317 4.55 -10.28 20.21
CA ARG A 317 5.03 -9.58 19.04
C ARG A 317 3.89 -8.86 18.35
N TYR A 318 4.14 -7.62 17.98
CA TYR A 318 3.18 -6.75 17.31
C TYR A 318 3.68 -6.33 15.93
N VAL A 319 2.77 -6.13 15.02
CA VAL A 319 3.06 -5.53 13.70
C VAL A 319 3.28 -4.03 13.83
N ALA A 320 3.97 -3.42 12.88
CA ALA A 320 4.30 -2.00 12.92
C ALA A 320 3.06 -1.09 12.79
N ALA A 321 2.03 -1.57 12.08
CA ALA A 321 0.79 -0.85 11.85
C ALA A 321 -0.39 -1.84 11.92
N GLY A 322 -1.07 -1.87 13.06
CA GLY A 322 -2.28 -2.66 13.28
C GLY A 322 -3.48 -1.76 13.51
N GLU A 323 -3.27 -0.73 14.29
CA GLU A 323 -4.23 0.33 14.60
C GLU A 323 -4.05 1.52 13.70
#